data_2ec8c3631d3dc4118b5f2f8302b02d91
#
_entry.id   2ec8c3631d3dc4118b5f2f8302b02d91
#
_cell.length_a   1.000
_cell.length_b   1.000
_cell.length_c   1.000
_cell.angle_alpha   90.00
_cell.angle_beta   90.00
_cell.angle_gamma   90.00
#
_symmetry.space_group_name_H-M   'P 1'
#
loop_
_entity.id
_entity.type
_entity.pdbx_description
1 polymer ?
#
loop_
_entity_poly.entity_id
_entity_poly.type
_entity_poly.pdbx_seq_one_letter_code
_entity_poly.pdbx_strand_id
1 'polypeptide(L)'
;MEKYMAAMIWFGRRAETARDAICEKMGTSIVLDPCDIWRLTTVTGKNFEQLLADTIELQVVDGVILPNLRMDGEKEQCVFLNEQGRCRIHAMRPGLCRVFPLGRIYEESRIRYFLQMDACQKPGRSKVKVGKWLDTPQMERYERFLMDWHGLRKQLEKQVKDGIGEQEAKTINMFLLNLFFIKPYEPEQDFYEQYEERRAMAGQAGLK
;
A
#
# COMPACT_ATOMS: atom_id res chain seq x y z
N MET A 1 -13.66 19.18 -7.34
CA MET A 1 -13.93 18.66 -5.99
C MET A 1 -15.13 17.71 -5.88
N GLU A 2 -16.20 17.89 -6.64
CA GLU A 2 -17.43 17.08 -6.56
C GLU A 2 -17.40 15.68 -7.20
N LYS A 3 -16.52 15.41 -8.17
CA LYS A 3 -16.52 14.16 -8.95
C LYS A 3 -16.08 12.89 -8.16
N TYR A 4 -15.29 13.04 -7.12
CA TYR A 4 -14.72 11.90 -6.37
C TYR A 4 -15.56 11.45 -5.18
N MET A 5 -16.48 12.29 -4.69
CA MET A 5 -17.32 11.97 -3.53
C MET A 5 -18.61 11.22 -3.89
N ALA A 6 -18.92 11.06 -5.17
CA ALA A 6 -20.23 10.56 -5.61
C ALA A 6 -20.35 9.05 -5.77
N ALA A 7 -19.23 8.31 -5.78
CA ALA A 7 -19.30 6.84 -5.86
C ALA A 7 -19.80 6.28 -4.51
N MET A 8 -21.06 5.91 -4.48
CA MET A 8 -21.67 5.21 -3.34
C MET A 8 -21.59 3.71 -3.57
N ILE A 9 -21.01 3.00 -2.62
CA ILE A 9 -20.85 1.56 -2.67
C ILE A 9 -21.62 0.93 -1.51
N TRP A 10 -22.21 -0.24 -1.75
CA TRP A 10 -22.95 -0.97 -0.74
C TRP A 10 -22.00 -1.85 0.08
N PHE A 11 -21.88 -1.60 1.38
CA PHE A 11 -21.08 -2.42 2.30
C PHE A 11 -21.94 -2.99 3.42
N GLY A 12 -21.49 -4.11 3.98
CA GLY A 12 -21.90 -4.51 5.32
C GLY A 12 -21.50 -3.45 6.33
N ARG A 13 -22.31 -3.22 7.36
CA ARG A 13 -21.94 -2.30 8.45
C ARG A 13 -20.55 -2.65 8.95
N ARG A 14 -19.70 -1.64 9.19
CA ARG A 14 -18.48 -1.80 9.99
C ARG A 14 -18.90 -2.34 11.35
N ALA A 15 -18.98 -3.66 11.49
CA ALA A 15 -19.11 -4.27 12.79
C ALA A 15 -17.71 -4.20 13.42
N GLU A 16 -17.57 -3.53 14.54
CA GLU A 16 -16.35 -3.51 15.36
C GLU A 16 -15.86 -4.91 15.78
N THR A 17 -16.63 -5.94 15.49
CA THR A 17 -16.44 -7.33 15.95
C THR A 17 -16.12 -8.34 14.85
N ALA A 18 -16.04 -7.95 13.58
CA ALA A 18 -15.79 -8.93 12.53
C ALA A 18 -14.28 -8.98 12.19
N ARG A 19 -13.68 -10.16 12.23
CA ARG A 19 -12.37 -10.46 11.64
C ARG A 19 -12.36 -9.93 10.22
N ASP A 20 -11.38 -9.07 9.93
CA ASP A 20 -11.23 -8.55 8.57
C ASP A 20 -10.63 -9.67 7.71
N ALA A 21 -11.37 -10.12 6.69
CA ALA A 21 -10.95 -11.22 5.81
C ALA A 21 -9.57 -10.97 5.16
N ILE A 22 -9.17 -9.70 5.01
CA ILE A 22 -7.85 -9.33 4.51
C ILE A 22 -6.69 -9.65 5.49
N CYS A 23 -7.00 -9.97 6.73
CA CYS A 23 -5.98 -10.31 7.73
C CYS A 23 -5.66 -11.81 7.77
N GLU A 24 -6.30 -12.63 6.94
CA GLU A 24 -6.12 -14.09 6.90
C GLU A 24 -6.00 -14.56 5.45
N LYS A 25 -5.13 -15.54 5.19
CA LYS A 25 -4.96 -16.22 3.88
C LYS A 25 -4.60 -15.31 2.70
N MET A 26 -3.93 -14.19 2.97
CA MET A 26 -3.53 -13.26 1.92
C MET A 26 -2.16 -13.58 1.30
N GLY A 27 -1.38 -14.49 1.90
CA GLY A 27 -0.04 -14.83 1.43
C GLY A 27 0.82 -13.57 1.26
N THR A 28 1.44 -13.44 0.10
CA THR A 28 2.32 -12.30 -0.26
C THR A 28 1.59 -11.18 -1.03
N SER A 29 0.25 -11.13 -1.00
CA SER A 29 -0.51 -10.20 -1.84
C SER A 29 -0.62 -8.76 -1.28
N ILE A 30 -0.22 -8.53 -0.02
CA ILE A 30 -0.26 -7.19 0.57
C ILE A 30 1.06 -6.47 0.31
N VAL A 31 1.19 -6.00 -0.93
CA VAL A 31 2.34 -5.18 -1.36
C VAL A 31 2.24 -3.80 -0.73
N LEU A 32 3.35 -3.35 -0.15
CA LEU A 32 3.46 -2.08 0.56
C LEU A 32 4.05 -1.00 -0.36
N ASP A 33 3.48 0.19 -0.27
CA ASP A 33 4.03 1.38 -0.90
C ASP A 33 4.89 2.21 0.09
N PRO A 34 5.60 3.26 -0.36
CA PRO A 34 6.41 4.11 0.53
C PRO A 34 5.61 4.74 1.68
N CYS A 35 4.35 5.12 1.45
CA CYS A 35 3.47 5.66 2.50
C CYS A 35 3.13 4.60 3.55
N ASP A 36 3.04 3.34 3.14
CA ASP A 36 2.78 2.24 4.06
C ASP A 36 3.98 1.99 4.96
N ILE A 37 5.21 2.08 4.43
CA ILE A 37 6.43 1.96 5.25
C ILE A 37 6.52 3.14 6.23
N TRP A 38 6.28 4.38 5.80
CA TRP A 38 6.19 5.51 6.72
C TRP A 38 5.18 5.29 7.85
N ARG A 39 3.98 4.78 7.54
CA ARG A 39 2.96 4.44 8.55
C ARG A 39 3.42 3.37 9.51
N LEU A 40 4.03 2.30 8.99
CA LEU A 40 4.50 1.19 9.81
C LEU A 40 5.64 1.61 10.73
N THR A 41 6.63 2.35 10.22
CA THR A 41 7.73 2.88 11.04
C THR A 41 7.21 3.82 12.11
N THR A 42 6.27 4.71 11.78
CA THR A 42 5.65 5.64 12.73
C THR A 42 4.90 4.92 13.85
N VAL A 43 4.06 3.93 13.52
CA VAL A 43 3.21 3.28 14.52
C VAL A 43 3.95 2.23 15.36
N THR A 44 5.01 1.63 14.82
CA THR A 44 5.77 0.58 15.52
C THR A 44 7.02 1.11 16.22
N GLY A 45 7.51 2.29 15.82
CA GLY A 45 8.81 2.82 16.24
C GLY A 45 10.01 2.03 15.68
N LYS A 46 9.78 1.10 14.74
CA LYS A 46 10.81 0.26 14.11
C LYS A 46 11.35 0.94 12.85
N ASN A 47 12.65 0.81 12.60
CA ASN A 47 13.22 1.14 11.29
C ASN A 47 12.93 0.02 10.27
N PHE A 48 13.31 0.23 9.00
CA PHE A 48 13.03 -0.71 7.92
C PHE A 48 13.67 -2.10 8.15
N GLU A 49 14.90 -2.15 8.64
CA GLU A 49 15.60 -3.41 8.93
C GLU A 49 14.89 -4.20 10.06
N GLN A 50 14.44 -3.50 11.09
CA GLN A 50 13.67 -4.11 12.17
C GLN A 50 12.30 -4.61 11.70
N LEU A 51 11.67 -3.91 10.74
CA LEU A 51 10.44 -4.40 10.11
C LEU A 51 10.70 -5.66 9.28
N LEU A 52 11.84 -5.75 8.56
CA LEU A 52 12.23 -6.96 7.81
C LEU A 52 12.43 -8.18 8.71
N ALA A 53 12.82 -7.98 9.95
CA ALA A 53 13.06 -9.09 10.87
C ALA A 53 11.78 -9.90 11.17
N ASP A 54 10.63 -9.23 11.33
CA ASP A 54 9.40 -9.88 11.82
C ASP A 54 8.08 -9.43 11.19
N THR A 55 8.07 -8.33 10.45
CA THR A 55 6.82 -7.67 10.03
C THR A 55 6.60 -7.71 8.53
N ILE A 56 7.67 -7.53 7.75
CA ILE A 56 7.61 -7.45 6.30
C ILE A 56 8.62 -8.42 5.66
N GLU A 57 8.44 -8.69 4.39
CA GLU A 57 9.37 -9.46 3.58
C GLU A 57 9.54 -8.79 2.21
N LEU A 58 10.63 -9.08 1.50
CA LEU A 58 10.86 -8.57 0.17
C LEU A 58 10.42 -9.59 -0.87
N GLN A 59 9.67 -9.14 -1.86
CA GLN A 59 9.21 -9.95 -2.99
C GLN A 59 9.52 -9.24 -4.32
N VAL A 60 9.72 -10.02 -5.36
CA VAL A 60 9.80 -9.48 -6.73
C VAL A 60 8.40 -9.46 -7.33
N VAL A 61 7.89 -8.27 -7.57
CA VAL A 61 6.57 -8.04 -8.17
C VAL A 61 6.76 -7.34 -9.51
N ASP A 62 6.43 -8.02 -10.59
CA ASP A 62 6.60 -7.50 -11.96
C ASP A 62 8.04 -7.00 -12.26
N GLY A 63 9.06 -7.68 -11.71
CA GLY A 63 10.47 -7.32 -11.88
C GLY A 63 10.97 -6.21 -10.95
N VAL A 64 10.14 -5.72 -10.04
CA VAL A 64 10.51 -4.71 -9.03
C VAL A 64 10.53 -5.36 -7.64
N ILE A 65 11.60 -5.12 -6.87
CA ILE A 65 11.69 -5.57 -5.47
C ILE A 65 10.85 -4.64 -4.59
N LEU A 66 9.83 -5.21 -3.98
CA LEU A 66 8.90 -4.47 -3.13
C LEU A 66 8.71 -5.15 -1.77
N PRO A 67 8.53 -4.39 -0.69
CA PRO A 67 8.14 -4.95 0.58
C PRO A 67 6.68 -5.42 0.57
N ASN A 68 6.43 -6.52 1.24
CA ASN A 68 5.11 -7.10 1.46
C ASN A 68 4.88 -7.30 2.96
N LEU A 69 3.64 -7.19 3.39
CA LEU A 69 3.29 -7.51 4.76
C LEU A 69 3.39 -9.02 4.98
N ARG A 70 4.12 -9.41 6.03
CA ARG A 70 4.30 -10.83 6.36
C ARG A 70 3.04 -11.41 7.01
N MET A 71 2.72 -12.63 6.61
CA MET A 71 1.72 -13.47 7.27
C MET A 71 2.43 -14.51 8.15
N ASP A 72 1.84 -14.84 9.29
CA ASP A 72 2.28 -15.96 10.11
C ASP A 72 2.13 -17.25 9.30
N GLY A 73 3.22 -17.98 9.10
CA GLY A 73 3.27 -19.13 8.20
C GLY A 73 2.39 -20.30 8.63
N GLU A 74 2.15 -20.50 9.95
CA GLU A 74 1.32 -21.58 10.45
C GLU A 74 -0.18 -21.26 10.35
N LYS A 75 -0.54 -20.00 10.65
CA LYS A 75 -1.95 -19.56 10.72
C LYS A 75 -2.40 -18.78 9.50
N GLU A 76 -1.47 -18.45 8.60
CA GLU A 76 -1.71 -17.54 7.46
C GLU A 76 -2.41 -16.24 7.88
N GLN A 77 -2.04 -15.71 9.04
CA GLN A 77 -2.62 -14.52 9.64
C GLN A 77 -1.64 -13.35 9.60
N CYS A 78 -2.18 -12.15 9.43
CA CYS A 78 -1.40 -10.93 9.51
C CYS A 78 -0.75 -10.79 10.91
N VAL A 79 0.55 -10.44 10.94
CA VAL A 79 1.33 -10.23 12.18
C VAL A 79 0.72 -9.16 13.11
N PHE A 80 -0.14 -8.28 12.60
CA PHE A 80 -0.84 -7.26 13.39
C PHE A 80 -2.23 -7.69 13.88
N LEU A 81 -2.67 -8.91 13.61
CA LEU A 81 -3.93 -9.40 14.11
C LEU A 81 -3.78 -9.80 15.58
N ASN A 82 -4.65 -9.30 16.45
CA ASN A 82 -4.67 -9.72 17.86
C ASN A 82 -5.58 -10.95 18.08
N GLU A 83 -5.57 -11.49 19.28
CA GLU A 83 -6.37 -12.66 19.65
C GLU A 83 -7.88 -12.47 19.45
N GLN A 84 -8.37 -11.23 19.52
CA GLN A 84 -9.77 -10.88 19.27
C GLN A 84 -10.08 -10.73 17.78
N GLY A 85 -9.12 -10.99 16.88
CA GLY A 85 -9.28 -10.85 15.43
C GLY A 85 -9.34 -9.39 14.96
N ARG A 86 -8.70 -8.45 15.69
CA ARG A 86 -8.65 -7.02 15.35
C ARG A 86 -7.24 -6.58 14.99
N CYS A 87 -7.13 -5.68 14.03
CA CYS A 87 -5.85 -5.08 13.64
C CYS A 87 -5.34 -4.13 14.74
N ARG A 88 -4.15 -4.40 15.28
CA ARG A 88 -3.51 -3.56 16.32
C ARG A 88 -3.09 -2.18 15.80
N ILE A 89 -2.86 -2.06 14.50
CA ILE A 89 -2.46 -0.81 13.84
C ILE A 89 -3.57 -0.24 12.95
N HIS A 90 -4.85 -0.48 13.28
CA HIS A 90 -5.99 -0.16 12.40
C HIS A 90 -5.99 1.27 11.88
N ALA A 91 -5.65 2.27 12.70
CA ALA A 91 -5.57 3.68 12.29
C ALA A 91 -4.47 3.94 11.25
N MET A 92 -3.35 3.21 11.33
CA MET A 92 -2.17 3.34 10.46
C MET A 92 -1.98 2.15 9.51
N ARG A 93 -3.05 1.38 9.29
CA ARG A 93 -3.02 0.20 8.41
C ARG A 93 -2.60 0.56 6.98
N PRO A 94 -1.91 -0.36 6.27
CA PRO A 94 -1.51 -0.17 4.88
C PRO A 94 -2.66 0.16 3.92
N GLY A 95 -2.34 0.80 2.81
CA GLY A 95 -3.30 1.26 1.82
C GLY A 95 -4.15 0.15 1.21
N LEU A 96 -3.57 -1.06 0.99
CA LEU A 96 -4.35 -2.22 0.55
C LEU A 96 -5.34 -2.69 1.63
N CYS A 97 -4.95 -2.65 2.89
CA CYS A 97 -5.85 -2.97 4.00
C CYS A 97 -6.98 -1.94 4.15
N ARG A 98 -6.71 -0.66 3.82
CA ARG A 98 -7.73 0.41 3.86
C ARG A 98 -8.74 0.28 2.75
N VAL A 99 -8.26 -0.03 1.54
CA VAL A 99 -9.14 -0.09 0.36
C VAL A 99 -10.05 -1.31 0.38
N PHE A 100 -9.61 -2.43 0.95
CA PHE A 100 -10.40 -3.65 1.00
C PHE A 100 -11.82 -3.42 1.61
N PRO A 101 -12.88 -3.99 1.04
CA PRO A 101 -12.95 -4.92 -0.07
C PRO A 101 -13.07 -4.24 -1.45
N LEU A 102 -12.61 -3.00 -1.58
CA LEU A 102 -12.51 -2.35 -2.88
C LEU A 102 -11.21 -2.75 -3.57
N GLY A 103 -11.24 -2.71 -4.90
CA GLY A 103 -10.06 -2.69 -5.76
C GLY A 103 -9.83 -1.29 -6.33
N ARG A 104 -8.65 -1.06 -6.87
CA ARG A 104 -8.25 0.15 -7.58
C ARG A 104 -7.98 -0.15 -9.05
N ILE A 105 -8.48 0.69 -9.94
CA ILE A 105 -8.10 0.72 -11.35
C ILE A 105 -7.45 2.07 -11.58
N TYR A 106 -6.21 2.05 -12.07
CA TYR A 106 -5.46 3.25 -12.44
C TYR A 106 -5.80 3.60 -13.89
N GLU A 107 -6.50 4.71 -14.09
CA GLU A 107 -6.80 5.30 -15.40
C GLU A 107 -5.78 6.42 -15.67
N GLU A 108 -5.77 7.02 -16.84
CA GLU A 108 -4.74 8.04 -17.23
C GLU A 108 -4.57 9.19 -16.23
N SER A 109 -5.65 9.65 -15.60
CA SER A 109 -5.63 10.84 -14.73
C SER A 109 -6.30 10.65 -13.37
N ARG A 110 -6.75 9.45 -13.05
CA ARG A 110 -7.50 9.18 -11.81
C ARG A 110 -7.46 7.72 -11.38
N ILE A 111 -7.79 7.49 -10.12
CA ILE A 111 -8.07 6.17 -9.59
C ILE A 111 -9.59 5.95 -9.57
N ARG A 112 -10.02 4.83 -10.15
CA ARG A 112 -11.40 4.35 -10.03
C ARG A 112 -11.46 3.20 -9.05
N TYR A 113 -12.37 3.26 -8.12
CA TYR A 113 -12.61 2.20 -7.13
C TYR A 113 -13.77 1.32 -7.56
N PHE A 114 -13.64 0.02 -7.34
CA PHE A 114 -14.70 -0.95 -7.61
C PHE A 114 -14.84 -1.92 -6.45
N LEU A 115 -16.04 -2.45 -6.23
CA LEU A 115 -16.28 -3.46 -5.23
C LEU A 115 -15.83 -4.82 -5.77
N GLN A 116 -14.98 -5.51 -5.02
CA GLN A 116 -14.65 -6.90 -5.29
C GLN A 116 -15.85 -7.75 -4.85
N MET A 117 -16.55 -8.32 -5.81
CA MET A 117 -17.66 -9.21 -5.55
C MET A 117 -17.14 -10.41 -4.75
N ASP A 118 -17.89 -10.86 -3.78
CA ASP A 118 -17.56 -12.00 -2.90
C ASP A 118 -16.40 -11.83 -1.92
N ALA A 119 -15.63 -10.71 -2.00
CA ALA A 119 -14.56 -10.43 -1.05
C ALA A 119 -15.05 -10.14 0.39
N CYS A 120 -16.32 -9.74 0.53
CA CYS A 120 -16.93 -9.48 1.84
C CYS A 120 -18.36 -10.04 1.88
N GLN A 121 -18.57 -11.13 2.61
CA GLN A 121 -19.86 -11.81 2.74
C GLN A 121 -20.69 -11.34 3.94
N LYS A 122 -20.37 -10.19 4.55
CA LYS A 122 -21.07 -9.71 5.74
C LYS A 122 -22.53 -9.33 5.43
N PRO A 123 -23.48 -9.75 6.27
CA PRO A 123 -24.89 -9.31 6.15
C PRO A 123 -25.05 -7.84 6.54
N GLY A 124 -26.15 -7.21 6.12
CA GLY A 124 -26.49 -5.83 6.55
C GLY A 124 -25.74 -4.75 5.78
N ARG A 125 -25.80 -4.78 4.46
CA ARG A 125 -25.14 -3.80 3.59
C ARG A 125 -25.73 -2.38 3.73
N SER A 126 -24.90 -1.38 3.87
CA SER A 126 -25.25 0.05 3.84
C SER A 126 -24.50 0.80 2.77
N LYS A 127 -25.07 1.89 2.25
CA LYS A 127 -24.37 2.76 1.29
C LYS A 127 -23.34 3.61 2.04
N VAL A 128 -22.10 3.58 1.60
CA VAL A 128 -21.00 4.41 2.14
C VAL A 128 -20.28 5.08 0.99
N LYS A 129 -19.93 6.36 1.13
CA LYS A 129 -19.07 7.05 0.18
C LYS A 129 -17.66 6.47 0.24
N VAL A 130 -17.00 6.30 -0.93
CA VAL A 130 -15.65 5.73 -1.02
C VAL A 130 -14.67 6.49 -0.14
N GLY A 131 -14.63 7.82 -0.18
CA GLY A 131 -13.73 8.61 0.67
C GLY A 131 -13.94 8.37 2.17
N LYS A 132 -15.21 8.20 2.62
CA LYS A 132 -15.51 7.85 4.02
C LYS A 132 -15.08 6.42 4.36
N TRP A 133 -15.13 5.51 3.41
CA TRP A 133 -14.65 4.13 3.60
C TRP A 133 -13.14 4.09 3.74
N LEU A 134 -12.42 4.76 2.83
CA LEU A 134 -10.95 4.80 2.83
C LEU A 134 -10.39 5.48 4.07
N ASP A 135 -11.13 6.46 4.63
CA ASP A 135 -10.76 7.15 5.88
C ASP A 135 -9.29 7.61 5.88
N THR A 136 -8.89 8.22 4.75
CA THR A 136 -7.50 8.63 4.51
C THR A 136 -7.43 10.16 4.55
N PRO A 137 -6.62 10.73 5.46
CA PRO A 137 -6.37 12.16 5.48
C PRO A 137 -5.79 12.65 4.16
N GLN A 138 -6.12 13.88 3.76
CA GLN A 138 -5.58 14.51 2.54
C GLN A 138 -5.74 13.62 1.28
N MET A 139 -6.93 13.09 1.06
CA MET A 139 -7.23 12.07 0.04
C MET A 139 -6.71 12.45 -1.35
N GLU A 140 -6.78 13.73 -1.76
CA GLU A 140 -6.28 14.20 -3.05
C GLU A 140 -4.75 14.07 -3.18
N ARG A 141 -4.00 14.35 -2.09
CA ARG A 141 -2.54 14.15 -2.08
C ARG A 141 -2.20 12.67 -2.10
N TYR A 142 -2.96 11.86 -1.36
CA TYR A 142 -2.78 10.42 -1.36
C TYR A 142 -3.03 9.81 -2.74
N GLU A 143 -4.08 10.21 -3.45
CA GLU A 143 -4.35 9.71 -4.81
C GLU A 143 -3.27 10.17 -5.82
N ARG A 144 -2.78 11.41 -5.72
CA ARG A 144 -1.65 11.87 -6.54
C ARG A 144 -0.39 11.04 -6.30
N PHE A 145 -0.05 10.81 -5.03
CA PHE A 145 1.04 9.92 -4.65
C PHE A 145 0.88 8.52 -5.25
N LEU A 146 -0.31 7.91 -5.11
CA LEU A 146 -0.57 6.58 -5.64
C LEU A 146 -0.44 6.52 -7.17
N MET A 147 -0.91 7.55 -7.88
CA MET A 147 -0.79 7.65 -9.33
C MET A 147 0.68 7.75 -9.76
N ASP A 148 1.46 8.62 -9.12
CA ASP A 148 2.88 8.79 -9.43
C ASP A 148 3.68 7.53 -9.11
N TRP A 149 3.48 6.92 -7.93
CA TRP A 149 4.11 5.67 -7.55
C TRP A 149 3.77 4.52 -8.51
N HIS A 150 2.50 4.42 -8.89
CA HIS A 150 2.06 3.44 -9.90
C HIS A 150 2.75 3.67 -11.24
N GLY A 151 2.83 4.92 -11.70
CA GLY A 151 3.52 5.28 -12.95
C GLY A 151 4.99 4.88 -12.95
N LEU A 152 5.71 5.21 -11.87
CA LEU A 152 7.12 4.82 -11.69
C LEU A 152 7.29 3.30 -11.74
N ARG A 153 6.45 2.56 -11.02
CA ARG A 153 6.51 1.08 -11.05
C ARG A 153 6.25 0.52 -12.44
N LYS A 154 5.26 1.05 -13.17
CA LYS A 154 4.94 0.61 -14.54
C LYS A 154 6.05 0.91 -15.53
N GLN A 155 6.75 2.03 -15.38
CA GLN A 155 7.93 2.33 -16.16
C GLN A 155 9.02 1.29 -15.94
N LEU A 156 9.30 0.92 -14.70
CA LEU A 156 10.32 -0.07 -14.37
C LEU A 156 9.93 -1.48 -14.85
N GLU A 157 8.69 -1.88 -14.64
CA GLU A 157 8.16 -3.13 -15.18
C GLU A 157 8.37 -3.20 -16.71
N LYS A 158 8.12 -2.10 -17.41
CA LYS A 158 8.34 -2.01 -18.84
C LYS A 158 9.82 -2.16 -19.19
N GLN A 159 10.73 -1.44 -18.52
CA GLN A 159 12.18 -1.55 -18.76
C GLN A 159 12.68 -2.99 -18.56
N VAL A 160 12.22 -3.67 -17.51
CA VAL A 160 12.56 -5.08 -17.27
C VAL A 160 12.03 -5.97 -18.39
N LYS A 161 10.80 -5.78 -18.85
CA LYS A 161 10.20 -6.53 -19.96
C LYS A 161 10.89 -6.25 -21.31
N ASP A 162 11.33 -5.03 -21.52
CA ASP A 162 12.07 -4.62 -22.73
C ASP A 162 13.53 -5.15 -22.73
N GLY A 163 13.94 -5.87 -21.67
CA GLY A 163 15.17 -6.65 -21.63
C GLY A 163 16.40 -5.86 -21.18
N ILE A 164 16.26 -4.92 -20.22
CA ILE A 164 17.46 -4.37 -19.55
C ILE A 164 18.30 -5.50 -18.94
N GLY A 165 19.62 -5.33 -18.93
CA GLY A 165 20.53 -6.32 -18.39
C GLY A 165 20.25 -6.61 -16.89
N GLU A 166 20.47 -7.86 -16.47
CA GLU A 166 20.21 -8.28 -15.08
C GLU A 166 20.92 -7.40 -14.05
N GLN A 167 22.19 -7.03 -14.32
CA GLN A 167 22.96 -6.17 -13.43
C GLN A 167 22.38 -4.76 -13.34
N GLU A 168 21.88 -4.21 -14.43
CA GLU A 168 21.23 -2.90 -14.46
C GLU A 168 19.90 -2.95 -13.71
N ALA A 169 19.06 -3.97 -13.96
CA ALA A 169 17.83 -4.19 -13.23
C ALA A 169 18.07 -4.29 -11.72
N LYS A 170 19.10 -5.01 -11.30
CA LYS A 170 19.50 -5.13 -9.89
C LYS A 170 19.90 -3.77 -9.31
N THR A 171 20.71 -3.00 -10.04
CA THR A 171 21.16 -1.67 -9.60
C THR A 171 19.99 -0.72 -9.41
N ILE A 172 19.05 -0.68 -10.35
CA ILE A 172 17.83 0.15 -10.26
C ILE A 172 16.98 -0.29 -9.07
N ASN A 173 16.75 -1.60 -8.91
CA ASN A 173 15.96 -2.11 -7.78
C ASN A 173 16.59 -1.76 -6.43
N MET A 174 17.90 -1.90 -6.27
CA MET A 174 18.60 -1.54 -5.03
C MET A 174 18.54 -0.03 -4.76
N PHE A 175 18.68 0.79 -5.80
CA PHE A 175 18.55 2.24 -5.69
C PHE A 175 17.15 2.64 -5.21
N LEU A 176 16.09 2.08 -5.81
CA LEU A 176 14.71 2.34 -5.41
C LEU A 176 14.40 1.86 -4.01
N LEU A 177 14.82 0.64 -3.69
CA LEU A 177 14.63 0.08 -2.35
C LEU A 177 15.28 0.97 -1.29
N ASN A 178 16.52 1.42 -1.55
CA ASN A 178 17.20 2.33 -0.66
C ASN A 178 16.49 3.67 -0.53
N LEU A 179 16.15 4.30 -1.66
CA LEU A 179 15.60 5.65 -1.69
C LEU A 179 14.20 5.74 -1.08
N PHE A 180 13.31 4.78 -1.39
CA PHE A 180 11.91 4.88 -1.02
C PHE A 180 11.52 4.07 0.23
N PHE A 181 12.34 3.11 0.65
CA PHE A 181 11.97 2.22 1.75
C PHE A 181 13.01 2.18 2.88
N ILE A 182 14.31 2.04 2.58
CA ILE A 182 15.35 1.91 3.60
C ILE A 182 15.70 3.26 4.22
N LYS A 183 15.90 4.31 3.38
CA LYS A 183 16.14 5.68 3.88
C LYS A 183 14.98 6.09 4.79
N PRO A 184 15.23 6.41 6.07
CA PRO A 184 14.16 6.71 7.02
C PRO A 184 13.31 7.90 6.57
N TYR A 185 12.01 7.83 6.85
CA TYR A 185 11.11 8.97 6.84
C TYR A 185 11.05 9.58 8.23
N GLU A 186 11.04 10.92 8.30
CA GLU A 186 10.87 11.64 9.56
C GLU A 186 9.39 11.63 9.95
N PRO A 187 9.01 11.03 11.09
CA PRO A 187 7.59 10.89 11.48
C PRO A 187 6.87 12.24 11.69
N GLU A 188 7.60 13.26 12.14
CA GLU A 188 7.06 14.60 12.43
C GLU A 188 6.93 15.49 11.19
N GLN A 189 7.46 15.06 10.05
CA GLN A 189 7.40 15.80 8.80
C GLN A 189 6.29 15.23 7.89
N ASP A 190 5.78 16.08 7.01
CA ASP A 190 4.79 15.67 6.02
C ASP A 190 5.35 14.57 5.09
N PHE A 191 4.67 13.44 5.00
CA PHE A 191 5.11 12.33 4.18
C PHE A 191 5.21 12.71 2.69
N TYR A 192 4.24 13.47 2.18
CA TYR A 192 4.17 13.77 0.74
C TYR A 192 5.31 14.70 0.30
N GLU A 193 5.72 15.64 1.16
CA GLU A 193 6.89 16.49 0.89
C GLU A 193 8.16 15.65 0.83
N GLN A 194 8.38 14.77 1.78
CA GLN A 194 9.52 13.85 1.78
C GLN A 194 9.50 12.90 0.57
N TYR A 195 8.31 12.45 0.16
CA TYR A 195 8.17 11.61 -1.04
C TYR A 195 8.52 12.39 -2.31
N GLU A 196 8.03 13.62 -2.47
CA GLU A 196 8.32 14.48 -3.62
C GLU A 196 9.82 14.76 -3.76
N GLU A 197 10.54 15.00 -2.66
CA GLU A 197 12.01 15.13 -2.65
C GLU A 197 12.69 13.87 -3.18
N ARG A 198 12.27 12.70 -2.69
CA ARG A 198 12.81 11.41 -3.15
C ARG A 198 12.47 11.15 -4.62
N ARG A 199 11.28 11.52 -5.03
CA ARG A 199 10.85 11.40 -6.43
C ARG A 199 11.68 12.28 -7.36
N ALA A 200 12.04 13.50 -6.94
CA ALA A 200 12.95 14.37 -7.66
C ALA A 200 14.36 13.75 -7.78
N MET A 201 14.88 13.13 -6.72
CA MET A 201 16.17 12.41 -6.75
C MET A 201 16.11 11.23 -7.73
N ALA A 202 15.03 10.45 -7.74
CA ALA A 202 14.83 9.38 -8.70
C ALA A 202 14.82 9.90 -10.14
N GLY A 203 14.15 11.03 -10.39
CA GLY A 203 14.12 11.71 -11.69
C GLY A 203 15.50 12.15 -12.18
N GLN A 204 16.35 12.66 -11.27
CA GLN A 204 17.75 13.03 -11.57
C GLN A 204 18.60 11.81 -11.93
N ALA A 205 18.28 10.66 -11.37
CA ALA A 205 18.92 9.38 -11.70
C ALA A 205 18.34 8.72 -12.97
N GLY A 206 17.45 9.39 -13.71
CA GLY A 206 16.86 8.89 -14.96
C GLY A 206 15.56 8.12 -14.82
N LEU A 207 15.02 8.00 -13.62
CA LEU A 207 13.73 7.35 -13.35
C LEU A 207 12.60 8.40 -13.36
N LYS A 208 12.04 8.65 -14.54
CA LYS A 208 11.02 9.70 -14.76
C LYS A 208 9.62 9.19 -14.52
#